data_de146bf36bc8c0274ad5bfc9608eb266
#
_entry.id   de146bf36bc8c0274ad5bfc9608eb266
#
_cell.length_a   1.000
_cell.length_b   1.000
_cell.length_c   1.000
_cell.angle_alpha   90.00
_cell.angle_beta   90.00
_cell.angle_gamma   90.00
#
_symmetry.space_group_name_H-M   'P 1'
#
loop_
_entity.id
_entity.type
_entity.pdbx_description
1 polymer ?
#
loop_
_entity_poly.entity_id
_entity_poly.type
_entity_poly.pdbx_seq_one_letter_code
_entity_poly.pdbx_strand_id
1 'polypeptide(L)'
;TQRSQMNKDTIINASRDRILLLDGAMGTMIQKFNLSEKDFRGEKFCNHNTNLKGCNDILSITKPSVIEEIHMQYLLAGADIITTNSFNSNAVSLNDYNLQEYVYEINFAAATLAKKSISKFYASEASTSTNASKASEASKSPNVHKSRFIAGTMGPTGASCSIAADIE
;
A
#
# COMPACT_ATOMS: atom_id res chain seq x y z
N THR A 1 15.64 12.26 -12.84
CA THR A 1 16.74 12.21 -11.85
C THR A 1 16.52 13.22 -10.72
N GLN A 2 16.20 14.51 -10.97
CA GLN A 2 15.97 15.53 -9.95
C GLN A 2 14.75 15.26 -9.04
N ARG A 3 13.65 14.70 -9.58
CA ARG A 3 12.42 14.41 -8.82
C ARG A 3 12.60 13.25 -7.82
N SER A 4 13.47 12.29 -8.14
CA SER A 4 13.83 11.18 -7.25
C SER A 4 14.71 11.65 -6.09
N GLN A 5 15.64 12.57 -6.34
CA GLN A 5 16.52 13.15 -5.33
C GLN A 5 15.72 13.97 -4.30
N MET A 6 14.79 14.81 -4.76
CA MET A 6 13.97 15.68 -3.91
C MET A 6 13.10 14.89 -2.91
N ASN A 7 12.55 13.72 -3.30
CA ASN A 7 11.77 12.88 -2.41
C ASN A 7 12.64 12.17 -1.35
N LYS A 8 13.86 11.75 -1.73
CA LYS A 8 14.79 11.09 -0.81
C LYS A 8 15.25 12.06 0.28
N ASP A 9 15.59 13.28 -0.11
CA ASP A 9 16.00 14.31 0.85
C ASP A 9 14.88 14.67 1.84
N THR A 10 13.64 14.64 1.39
CA THR A 10 12.48 14.94 2.26
C THR A 10 12.25 13.89 3.33
N ILE A 11 12.35 12.57 3.03
CA ILE A 11 12.21 11.51 4.03
C ILE A 11 13.38 11.50 5.02
N ILE A 12 14.61 11.73 4.52
CA ILE A 12 15.79 11.85 5.37
C ILE A 12 15.66 13.04 6.32
N ASN A 13 15.22 14.19 5.82
CA ASN A 13 15.02 15.36 6.66
C ASN A 13 13.95 15.10 7.72
N ALA A 14 12.80 14.53 7.35
CA ALA A 14 11.75 14.20 8.30
C ALA A 14 12.22 13.22 9.39
N SER A 15 13.08 12.25 9.04
CA SER A 15 13.61 11.26 10.00
C SER A 15 14.66 11.83 10.96
N ARG A 16 15.27 12.98 10.63
CA ARG A 16 16.18 13.70 11.55
C ARG A 16 15.42 14.45 12.64
N ASP A 17 14.23 14.94 12.30
CA ASP A 17 13.42 15.76 13.21
C ASP A 17 12.55 14.90 14.13
N ARG A 18 12.13 13.71 13.71
CA ARG A 18 11.23 12.84 14.46
C ARG A 18 11.29 11.38 14.02
N ILE A 19 10.77 10.49 14.86
CA ILE A 19 10.54 9.09 14.49
C ILE A 19 9.41 9.04 13.45
N LEU A 20 9.62 8.30 12.36
CA LEU A 20 8.62 8.04 11.35
C LEU A 20 7.94 6.69 11.61
N LEU A 21 6.63 6.68 11.61
CA LEU A 21 5.82 5.49 11.82
C LEU A 21 5.48 4.84 10.49
N LEU A 22 5.88 3.59 10.33
CA LEU A 22 5.47 2.74 9.23
C LEU A 22 4.07 2.17 9.53
N ASP A 23 3.29 1.91 8.49
CA ASP A 23 2.03 1.17 8.60
C ASP A 23 2.25 -0.28 9.05
N GLY A 24 1.16 -1.02 9.26
CA GLY A 24 1.19 -2.39 9.75
C GLY A 24 0.79 -3.43 8.71
N ALA A 25 0.46 -4.61 9.20
CA ALA A 25 0.21 -5.80 8.40
C ALA A 25 -1.01 -5.67 7.48
N MET A 26 -0.79 -5.52 6.17
CA MET A 26 -1.83 -5.45 5.15
C MET A 26 -2.69 -6.73 5.13
N GLY A 27 -2.06 -7.90 5.13
CA GLY A 27 -2.76 -9.19 5.08
C GLY A 27 -3.75 -9.39 6.23
N THR A 28 -3.38 -9.03 7.45
CA THR A 28 -4.27 -9.11 8.63
C THR A 28 -5.47 -8.17 8.49
N MET A 29 -5.28 -7.00 7.91
CA MET A 29 -6.39 -6.07 7.67
C MET A 29 -7.33 -6.60 6.58
N ILE A 30 -6.80 -7.17 5.50
CA ILE A 30 -7.60 -7.81 4.44
C ILE A 30 -8.48 -8.92 4.99
N GLN A 31 -7.97 -9.75 5.91
CA GLN A 31 -8.74 -10.84 6.53
C GLN A 31 -10.03 -10.37 7.23
N LYS A 32 -10.05 -9.17 7.77
CA LYS A 32 -11.24 -8.60 8.43
C LYS A 32 -12.43 -8.40 7.48
N PHE A 33 -12.17 -8.28 6.18
CA PHE A 33 -13.21 -8.10 5.16
C PHE A 33 -13.89 -9.42 4.73
N ASN A 34 -13.39 -10.58 5.19
CA ASN A 34 -13.94 -11.91 4.87
C ASN A 34 -14.21 -12.11 3.37
N LEU A 35 -13.26 -11.70 2.52
CA LEU A 35 -13.41 -11.74 1.07
C LEU A 35 -13.56 -13.18 0.54
N SER A 36 -14.47 -13.34 -0.42
CA SER A 36 -14.73 -14.60 -1.12
C SER A 36 -13.82 -14.72 -2.35
N GLU A 37 -13.73 -15.93 -2.93
CA GLU A 37 -13.05 -16.16 -4.21
C GLU A 37 -13.55 -15.21 -5.30
N LYS A 38 -14.86 -14.92 -5.33
CA LYS A 38 -15.45 -13.98 -6.28
C LYS A 38 -14.87 -12.57 -6.14
N ASP A 39 -14.57 -12.13 -4.93
CA ASP A 39 -13.96 -10.82 -4.66
C ASP A 39 -12.50 -10.77 -5.16
N PHE A 40 -11.74 -11.87 -4.95
CA PHE A 40 -10.38 -11.98 -5.46
C PHE A 40 -10.33 -12.02 -6.99
N ARG A 41 -11.30 -12.66 -7.66
CA ARG A 41 -11.39 -12.67 -9.12
C ARG A 41 -11.81 -11.33 -9.70
N GLY A 42 -12.76 -10.65 -9.07
CA GLY A 42 -13.39 -9.49 -9.65
C GLY A 42 -14.00 -9.81 -11.02
N GLU A 43 -14.15 -8.78 -11.85
CA GLU A 43 -14.62 -8.96 -13.23
C GLU A 43 -13.49 -9.46 -14.15
N LYS A 44 -12.27 -8.94 -13.94
CA LYS A 44 -11.12 -9.20 -14.82
C LYS A 44 -10.71 -10.67 -14.87
N PHE A 45 -10.79 -11.38 -13.76
CA PHE A 45 -10.33 -12.76 -13.62
C PHE A 45 -11.48 -13.75 -13.41
N CYS A 46 -12.72 -13.40 -13.80
CA CYS A 46 -13.91 -14.22 -13.60
C CYS A 46 -13.74 -15.65 -14.19
N ASN A 47 -13.05 -15.76 -15.31
CA ASN A 47 -12.80 -17.03 -16.01
C ASN A 47 -11.38 -17.61 -15.76
N HIS A 48 -10.67 -17.10 -14.75
CA HIS A 48 -9.32 -17.59 -14.46
C HIS A 48 -9.36 -19.04 -13.95
N ASN A 49 -8.44 -19.89 -14.39
CA ASN A 49 -8.49 -21.33 -14.12
C ASN A 49 -8.05 -21.71 -12.70
N THR A 50 -7.22 -20.87 -12.07
CA THR A 50 -6.67 -21.11 -10.73
C THR A 50 -7.51 -20.38 -9.67
N ASN A 51 -7.60 -20.95 -8.46
CA ASN A 51 -8.19 -20.26 -7.31
C ASN A 51 -7.30 -19.07 -6.91
N LEU A 52 -7.89 -17.89 -6.79
CA LEU A 52 -7.17 -16.65 -6.50
C LEU A 52 -7.30 -16.19 -5.03
N LYS A 53 -8.15 -16.86 -4.23
CA LYS A 53 -8.28 -16.55 -2.81
C LYS A 53 -6.96 -16.76 -2.08
N GLY A 54 -6.47 -15.72 -1.44
CA GLY A 54 -5.17 -15.69 -0.78
C GLY A 54 -4.10 -14.89 -1.54
N CYS A 55 -4.28 -14.63 -2.84
CA CYS A 55 -3.45 -13.71 -3.60
C CYS A 55 -3.81 -12.26 -3.26
N ASN A 56 -3.38 -11.78 -2.09
CA ASN A 56 -3.79 -10.47 -1.57
C ASN A 56 -3.39 -9.31 -2.49
N ASP A 57 -2.31 -9.45 -3.22
CA ASP A 57 -1.74 -8.41 -4.08
C ASP A 57 -2.67 -8.05 -5.25
N ILE A 58 -3.43 -9.05 -5.77
CA ILE A 58 -4.37 -8.85 -6.88
C ILE A 58 -5.53 -7.93 -6.50
N LEU A 59 -5.85 -7.81 -5.20
CA LEU A 59 -6.91 -6.94 -4.70
C LEU A 59 -6.67 -5.47 -5.04
N SER A 60 -5.44 -5.10 -5.33
CA SER A 60 -5.11 -3.76 -5.87
C SER A 60 -5.79 -3.50 -7.22
N ILE A 61 -6.15 -4.55 -7.95
CA ILE A 61 -6.87 -4.49 -9.23
C ILE A 61 -8.35 -4.85 -9.03
N THR A 62 -8.62 -5.97 -8.37
CA THR A 62 -9.97 -6.57 -8.33
C THR A 62 -10.88 -5.96 -7.26
N LYS A 63 -10.32 -5.47 -6.16
CA LYS A 63 -11.07 -4.86 -5.05
C LYS A 63 -10.33 -3.63 -4.48
N PRO A 64 -10.02 -2.63 -5.32
CA PRO A 64 -9.19 -1.48 -4.92
C PRO A 64 -9.76 -0.69 -3.73
N SER A 65 -11.09 -0.69 -3.54
CA SER A 65 -11.74 -0.01 -2.42
C SER A 65 -11.31 -0.55 -1.06
N VAL A 66 -11.08 -1.86 -0.94
CA VAL A 66 -10.62 -2.49 0.31
C VAL A 66 -9.19 -2.04 0.64
N ILE A 67 -8.30 -2.04 -0.36
CA ILE A 67 -6.91 -1.61 -0.16
C ILE A 67 -6.83 -0.12 0.17
N GLU A 68 -7.63 0.70 -0.52
CA GLU A 68 -7.72 2.13 -0.24
C GLU A 68 -8.24 2.40 1.18
N GLU A 69 -9.26 1.67 1.64
CA GLU A 69 -9.79 1.77 3.00
C GLU A 69 -8.72 1.43 4.04
N ILE A 70 -7.96 0.35 3.84
CA ILE A 70 -6.88 -0.05 4.74
C ILE A 70 -5.80 1.03 4.81
N HIS A 71 -5.37 1.56 3.68
CA HIS A 71 -4.42 2.68 3.66
C HIS A 71 -4.94 3.89 4.44
N MET A 72 -6.22 4.25 4.25
CA MET A 72 -6.85 5.35 4.99
C MET A 72 -6.87 5.09 6.50
N GLN A 73 -7.18 3.87 6.95
CA GLN A 73 -7.16 3.52 8.36
C GLN A 73 -5.77 3.71 8.98
N TYR A 74 -4.70 3.28 8.29
CA TYR A 74 -3.33 3.49 8.75
C TYR A 74 -2.93 4.97 8.77
N LEU A 75 -3.29 5.75 7.75
CA LEU A 75 -3.03 7.18 7.70
C LEU A 75 -3.73 7.93 8.83
N LEU A 76 -5.00 7.60 9.11
CA LEU A 76 -5.79 8.15 10.21
C LEU A 76 -5.23 7.75 11.58
N ALA A 77 -4.67 6.55 11.70
CA ALA A 77 -3.97 6.09 12.90
C ALA A 77 -2.61 6.79 13.12
N GLY A 78 -2.15 7.57 12.15
CA GLY A 78 -0.93 8.39 12.26
C GLY A 78 0.30 7.83 11.54
N ALA A 79 0.17 6.79 10.70
CA ALA A 79 1.28 6.30 9.89
C ALA A 79 1.86 7.40 9.00
N ASP A 80 3.17 7.58 9.05
CA ASP A 80 3.92 8.51 8.21
C ASP A 80 4.29 7.89 6.85
N ILE A 81 4.47 6.59 6.84
CA ILE A 81 4.84 5.80 5.67
C ILE A 81 3.79 4.70 5.50
N ILE A 82 3.16 4.62 4.34
CA ILE A 82 2.32 3.49 3.97
C ILE A 82 3.03 2.62 2.94
N THR A 83 2.83 1.30 3.02
CA THR A 83 3.44 0.34 2.12
C THR A 83 2.48 -0.08 1.02
N THR A 84 2.99 -0.30 -0.19
CA THR A 84 2.16 -0.80 -1.30
C THR A 84 1.70 -2.24 -1.02
N ASN A 85 0.49 -2.58 -1.47
CA ASN A 85 0.00 -3.97 -1.42
C ASN A 85 0.61 -4.79 -2.56
N SER A 86 1.91 -5.07 -2.47
CA SER A 86 2.70 -5.72 -3.52
C SER A 86 3.76 -6.70 -3.00
N PHE A 87 3.57 -7.23 -1.78
CA PHE A 87 4.56 -8.07 -1.12
C PHE A 87 4.95 -9.31 -1.95
N ASN A 88 3.97 -10.00 -2.54
CA ASN A 88 4.19 -11.16 -3.40
C ASN A 88 4.07 -10.84 -4.90
N SER A 89 4.08 -9.55 -5.28
CA SER A 89 3.90 -9.12 -6.68
C SER A 89 5.18 -9.28 -7.51
N ASN A 90 5.80 -10.44 -7.44
CA ASN A 90 6.92 -10.87 -8.29
C ASN A 90 6.52 -12.11 -9.12
N ALA A 91 7.22 -12.35 -10.21
CA ALA A 91 6.88 -13.43 -11.14
C ALA A 91 6.92 -14.82 -10.49
N VAL A 92 7.84 -15.04 -9.55
CA VAL A 92 8.00 -16.33 -8.86
C VAL A 92 6.79 -16.62 -7.98
N SER A 93 6.40 -15.69 -7.11
CA SER A 93 5.27 -15.87 -6.20
C SER A 93 3.92 -15.86 -6.93
N LEU A 94 3.77 -15.04 -7.98
CA LEU A 94 2.54 -15.00 -8.76
C LEU A 94 2.35 -16.21 -9.68
N ASN A 95 3.41 -16.98 -9.92
CA ASN A 95 3.33 -18.23 -10.69
C ASN A 95 2.43 -19.27 -10.00
N ASP A 96 2.35 -19.29 -8.67
CA ASP A 96 1.46 -20.18 -7.91
C ASP A 96 -0.03 -19.95 -8.25
N TYR A 97 -0.34 -18.78 -8.76
CA TYR A 97 -1.68 -18.36 -9.17
C TYR A 97 -1.84 -18.22 -10.68
N ASN A 98 -0.81 -18.60 -11.49
CA ASN A 98 -0.76 -18.36 -12.93
C ASN A 98 -0.97 -16.88 -13.31
N LEU A 99 -0.41 -15.97 -12.53
CA LEU A 99 -0.54 -14.51 -12.68
C LEU A 99 0.80 -13.80 -12.94
N GLN A 100 1.85 -14.51 -13.30
CA GLN A 100 3.19 -13.95 -13.51
C GLN A 100 3.24 -12.88 -14.60
N GLU A 101 2.33 -12.90 -15.57
CA GLU A 101 2.23 -11.89 -16.61
C GLU A 101 1.65 -10.54 -16.09
N TYR A 102 0.99 -10.55 -14.94
CA TYR A 102 0.36 -9.38 -14.33
C TYR A 102 1.25 -8.64 -13.31
N VAL A 103 2.51 -9.05 -13.16
CA VAL A 103 3.47 -8.44 -12.21
C VAL A 103 3.49 -6.91 -12.33
N TYR A 104 3.67 -6.40 -13.55
CA TYR A 104 3.74 -4.96 -13.77
C TYR A 104 2.43 -4.26 -13.38
N GLU A 105 1.31 -4.80 -13.84
CA GLU A 105 -0.01 -4.20 -13.62
C GLU A 105 -0.38 -4.15 -12.14
N ILE A 106 -0.12 -5.23 -11.38
CA ILE A 106 -0.39 -5.32 -9.95
C ILE A 106 0.46 -4.28 -9.19
N ASN A 107 1.75 -4.21 -9.46
CA ASN A 107 2.65 -3.24 -8.81
C ASN A 107 2.26 -1.79 -9.14
N PHE A 108 1.92 -1.52 -10.40
CA PHE A 108 1.47 -0.19 -10.83
C PHE A 108 0.17 0.22 -10.14
N ALA A 109 -0.81 -0.69 -10.06
CA ALA A 109 -2.08 -0.47 -9.37
C ALA A 109 -1.85 -0.22 -7.88
N ALA A 110 -1.04 -1.03 -7.20
CA ALA A 110 -0.73 -0.89 -5.79
C ALA A 110 -0.09 0.47 -5.46
N ALA A 111 0.90 0.90 -6.26
CA ALA A 111 1.55 2.19 -6.11
C ALA A 111 0.59 3.36 -6.36
N THR A 112 -0.28 3.22 -7.37
CA THR A 112 -1.30 4.22 -7.71
C THR A 112 -2.33 4.38 -6.60
N LEU A 113 -2.79 3.27 -6.00
CA LEU A 113 -3.73 3.29 -4.87
C LEU A 113 -3.12 3.96 -3.64
N ALA A 114 -1.88 3.61 -3.29
CA ALA A 114 -1.20 4.23 -2.16
C ALA A 114 -1.08 5.76 -2.35
N LYS A 115 -0.71 6.20 -3.56
CA LYS A 115 -0.65 7.64 -3.90
C LYS A 115 -2.01 8.31 -3.79
N LYS A 116 -3.06 7.68 -4.31
CA LYS A 116 -4.44 8.18 -4.26
C LYS A 116 -4.92 8.30 -2.81
N SER A 117 -4.60 7.31 -1.95
CA SER A 117 -4.98 7.31 -0.54
C SER A 117 -4.36 8.48 0.22
N ILE A 118 -3.07 8.78 0.00
CA ILE A 118 -2.43 9.96 0.60
C ILE A 118 -3.10 11.25 0.12
N SER A 119 -3.40 11.36 -1.17
CA SER A 119 -4.07 12.56 -1.71
C SER A 119 -5.46 12.76 -1.09
N LYS A 120 -6.24 11.69 -0.92
CA LYS A 120 -7.55 11.73 -0.25
C LYS A 120 -7.41 12.09 1.24
N PHE A 121 -6.41 11.54 1.91
CA PHE A 121 -6.14 11.85 3.31
C PHE A 121 -5.90 13.35 3.50
N TYR A 122 -5.04 13.99 2.70
CA TYR A 122 -4.82 15.43 2.78
C TYR A 122 -6.07 16.25 2.46
N ALA A 123 -6.88 15.83 1.48
CA ALA A 123 -8.13 16.50 1.16
C ALA A 123 -9.12 16.44 2.34
N SER A 124 -9.17 15.32 3.08
CA SER A 124 -10.02 15.17 4.27
C SER A 124 -9.54 16.04 5.42
N GLU A 125 -8.23 16.15 5.67
CA GLU A 125 -7.67 17.03 6.69
C GLU A 125 -7.96 18.52 6.39
N ALA A 126 -7.85 18.93 5.12
CA ALA A 126 -8.17 20.29 4.70
C ALA A 126 -9.65 20.64 4.95
N SER A 127 -10.57 19.71 4.67
CA SER A 127 -12.01 19.91 4.90
C SER A 127 -12.36 20.04 6.39
N THR A 128 -11.66 19.32 7.25
CA THR A 128 -11.90 19.34 8.71
C THR A 128 -11.38 20.65 9.32
N SER A 129 -10.31 21.21 8.80
CA SER A 129 -9.71 22.46 9.26
C SER A 129 -10.61 23.68 9.02
N THR A 130 -11.42 23.67 7.96
CA THR A 130 -12.35 24.77 7.63
C THR A 130 -13.56 24.84 8.57
N ASN A 131 -13.94 23.73 9.20
CA ASN A 131 -15.07 23.66 10.13
C ASN A 131 -14.68 23.94 11.60
N ALA A 132 -13.37 23.98 11.95
CA ALA A 132 -12.87 24.14 13.30
C ALA A 132 -12.67 25.61 13.75
N SER A 133 -13.04 26.60 12.94
CA SER A 133 -12.81 28.02 13.22
C SER A 133 -13.72 28.63 14.32
N LYS A 134 -14.39 27.82 15.16
CA LYS A 134 -15.26 28.28 16.23
C LYS A 134 -15.05 27.67 17.63
N ALA A 135 -13.93 27.02 17.90
CA ALA A 135 -13.65 26.48 19.24
C ALA A 135 -12.22 26.81 19.71
N SER A 136 -12.14 27.66 20.73
CA SER A 136 -11.09 27.91 21.71
C SER A 136 -9.62 27.92 21.30
N GLU A 137 -8.98 29.06 21.55
CA GLU A 137 -7.55 29.37 21.45
C GLU A 137 -6.67 28.68 22.52
N ALA A 138 -6.68 27.36 22.60
CA ALA A 138 -5.75 26.64 23.47
C ALA A 138 -5.10 25.49 22.66
N SER A 139 -3.78 25.66 22.42
CA SER A 139 -2.89 24.75 21.66
C SER A 139 -2.91 24.87 20.14
N LYS A 140 -2.59 26.01 19.58
CA LYS A 140 -2.10 26.15 18.22
C LYS A 140 -0.63 25.68 18.16
N SER A 141 -0.41 24.36 18.08
CA SER A 141 0.75 23.89 17.37
C SER A 141 0.53 24.20 15.87
N PRO A 142 1.49 24.84 15.17
CA PRO A 142 1.33 25.12 13.75
C PRO A 142 1.05 23.79 13.03
N ASN A 143 -0.06 23.74 12.29
CA ASN A 143 -0.43 22.60 11.45
C ASN A 143 0.60 22.48 10.32
N VAL A 144 1.80 22.04 10.66
CA VAL A 144 2.80 21.61 9.69
C VAL A 144 2.22 20.34 9.10
N HIS A 145 1.71 20.41 7.88
CA HIS A 145 1.29 19.24 7.12
C HIS A 145 2.45 18.24 7.13
N LYS A 146 2.34 17.23 8.01
CA LYS A 146 3.36 16.19 8.10
C LYS A 146 3.37 15.45 6.77
N SER A 147 4.50 15.51 6.08
CA SER A 147 4.67 14.75 4.83
C SER A 147 4.43 13.27 5.07
N ARG A 148 3.59 12.66 4.23
CA ARG A 148 3.37 11.22 4.19
C ARG A 148 4.16 10.62 3.03
N PHE A 149 4.64 9.41 3.20
CA PHE A 149 5.51 8.72 2.25
C PHE A 149 4.90 7.39 1.83
N ILE A 150 5.37 6.88 0.69
CA ILE A 150 5.00 5.57 0.17
C ILE A 150 6.28 4.74 0.06
N ALA A 151 6.27 3.55 0.61
CA ALA A 151 7.30 2.55 0.43
C ALA A 151 6.77 1.42 -0.47
N GLY A 152 7.51 1.11 -1.53
CA GLY A 152 7.26 -0.10 -2.31
C GLY A 152 7.61 -1.34 -1.49
N THR A 153 6.66 -2.26 -1.36
CA THR A 153 6.89 -3.52 -0.64
C THR A 153 7.34 -4.60 -1.61
N MET A 154 8.41 -5.28 -1.26
CA MET A 154 8.93 -6.42 -2.02
C MET A 154 9.29 -7.52 -1.03
N GLY A 155 8.55 -8.63 -1.09
CA GLY A 155 8.78 -9.79 -0.27
C GLY A 155 9.85 -10.73 -0.84
N PRO A 156 10.26 -11.75 -0.08
CA PRO A 156 11.18 -12.77 -0.56
C PRO A 156 10.51 -13.61 -1.65
N THR A 157 11.32 -14.12 -2.56
CA THR A 157 10.90 -15.18 -3.48
C THR A 157 11.00 -16.53 -2.77
N GLY A 158 10.16 -17.51 -3.12
CA GLY A 158 10.28 -18.89 -2.63
C GLY A 158 11.54 -19.60 -3.13
N ALA A 159 12.27 -19.00 -4.09
CA ALA A 159 13.51 -19.51 -4.63
C ALA A 159 14.69 -19.13 -3.72
N SER A 160 15.48 -20.10 -3.31
CA SER A 160 16.71 -19.92 -2.52
C SER A 160 17.93 -20.15 -3.39
N CYS A 161 18.89 -19.23 -3.33
CA CYS A 161 20.18 -19.42 -4.01
C CYS A 161 21.00 -20.60 -3.46
N SER A 162 20.65 -21.13 -2.29
CA SER A 162 21.31 -22.27 -1.66
C SER A 162 20.73 -23.63 -2.08
N ILE A 163 19.59 -23.65 -2.77
CA ILE A 163 19.00 -24.86 -3.34
C ILE A 163 19.06 -24.70 -4.86
N ALA A 164 20.26 -24.94 -5.42
CA ALA A 164 20.37 -25.17 -6.85
C ALA A 164 19.72 -26.55 -7.14
N ALA A 165 18.58 -26.54 -7.81
CA ALA A 165 17.86 -27.77 -8.16
C ALA A 165 18.58 -28.59 -9.25
N ASP A 166 19.67 -28.09 -9.79
CA ASP A 166 20.46 -28.72 -10.86
C ASP A 166 21.92 -28.83 -10.44
N ILE A 167 22.23 -29.84 -9.62
CA ILE A 167 23.56 -30.44 -9.60
C ILE A 167 23.40 -31.81 -10.23
N GLU A 168 23.45 -31.88 -11.54
CA GLU A 168 23.88 -33.08 -12.28
C GLU A 168 25.38 -33.11 -12.36
#